data_692b4efff4e1d111687f3bcd112b5daf
#
_entry.id   692b4efff4e1d111687f3bcd112b5daf
#
_cell.length_a   1.000
_cell.length_b   1.000
_cell.length_c   1.000
_cell.angle_alpha   90.00
_cell.angle_beta   90.00
_cell.angle_gamma   90.00
#
_symmetry.space_group_name_H-M   'P 1'
#
loop_
_entity.id
_entity.type
_entity.pdbx_description
1 polymer ?
#
loop_
_entity_poly.entity_id
_entity_poly.type
_entity_poly.pdbx_seq_one_letter_code
_entity_poly.pdbx_strand_id
1 'polypeptide(L)'
;MLKKFLLIFLAIFSLSYAKGELVKEIYLAGGCFWGMEGYFSRIKGVESTKVGYANGNGNETSYYEIKSTGHAETLLLSYDATKISLKEILAHFWRVIDPYSLNRQGNDVGVQYRSGIYFTDKDDESVIKEFLALKQEQDKSKKIAIEVEPLKNFVVAEEYHQKYLEKNPNGYCHIDLNLANEPLHDDSRFKVPSRDELKLKLSPQVYEITQNKGTERAGTSPLNKNYEKGIYIDAVTKKPLFASTDKFDSGSGWPSFTKPITGDTIEYKKDFSHGMSRIEVSSKLGGSHLGHVFNDGPLDKGGLRYCINGASLEFIPLEKMDELGYGDYKRYVK
;
A
#
# COMPACT_ATOMS: atom_id res chain seq x y z
N MET A 1 -23.23 9.49 77.20
CA MET A 1 -22.04 9.59 76.35
C MET A 1 -22.32 8.86 75.05
N LEU A 2 -22.70 9.60 74.01
CA LEU A 2 -23.16 9.06 72.71
C LEU A 2 -22.01 9.17 71.74
N LYS A 3 -21.38 8.05 71.37
CA LYS A 3 -20.31 8.03 70.29
C LYS A 3 -20.97 8.09 68.94
N LYS A 4 -20.78 9.19 68.22
CA LYS A 4 -21.13 9.34 66.82
C LYS A 4 -20.09 8.58 65.96
N PHE A 5 -20.52 7.51 65.28
CA PHE A 5 -19.76 6.89 64.19
C PHE A 5 -19.97 7.70 62.92
N LEU A 6 -18.89 8.28 62.41
CA LEU A 6 -18.85 8.96 61.12
C LEU A 6 -18.48 7.91 60.05
N LEU A 7 -19.46 7.47 59.28
CA LEU A 7 -19.24 6.64 58.09
C LEU A 7 -18.77 7.54 56.93
N ILE A 8 -17.49 7.42 56.58
CA ILE A 8 -16.94 8.03 55.38
C ILE A 8 -17.25 7.08 54.22
N PHE A 9 -18.20 7.49 53.33
CA PHE A 9 -18.43 6.84 52.06
C PHE A 9 -17.32 7.28 51.10
N LEU A 10 -16.33 6.42 50.84
CA LEU A 10 -15.41 6.57 49.72
C LEU A 10 -16.18 6.21 48.45
N ALA A 11 -16.63 7.20 47.71
CA ALA A 11 -17.10 7.01 46.35
C ALA A 11 -15.90 6.75 45.47
N ILE A 12 -15.67 5.48 45.13
CA ILE A 12 -14.72 5.07 44.10
C ILE A 12 -15.35 5.47 42.76
N PHE A 13 -14.96 6.62 42.22
CA PHE A 13 -15.22 6.98 40.84
C PHE A 13 -14.32 6.07 40.00
N SER A 14 -14.86 4.96 39.51
CA SER A 14 -14.28 4.22 38.41
C SER A 14 -14.45 5.07 37.15
N LEU A 15 -13.39 5.82 36.76
CA LEU A 15 -13.27 6.35 35.43
C LEU A 15 -13.16 5.15 34.46
N SER A 16 -14.30 4.70 33.96
CA SER A 16 -14.32 3.94 32.73
C SER A 16 -13.83 4.88 31.62
N TYR A 17 -12.57 4.82 31.25
CA TYR A 17 -12.11 5.31 29.97
C TYR A 17 -12.85 4.46 28.91
N ALA A 18 -13.98 4.95 28.46
CA ALA A 18 -14.52 4.53 27.18
C ALA A 18 -13.45 4.87 26.15
N LYS A 19 -12.86 3.85 25.52
CA LYS A 19 -11.96 3.98 24.38
C LYS A 19 -12.82 4.53 23.27
N GLY A 20 -12.97 5.88 23.21
CA GLY A 20 -13.77 6.56 22.21
C GLY A 20 -13.18 6.24 20.83
N GLU A 21 -14.01 5.77 19.94
CA GLU A 21 -13.69 5.69 18.54
C GLU A 21 -13.31 7.10 18.09
N LEU A 22 -12.08 7.28 17.61
CA LEU A 22 -11.62 8.55 17.04
C LEU A 22 -12.01 8.56 15.56
N VAL A 23 -13.28 8.80 15.27
CA VAL A 23 -13.78 8.89 13.91
C VAL A 23 -13.30 10.20 13.28
N LYS A 24 -12.58 10.09 12.18
CA LYS A 24 -12.14 11.19 11.32
C LYS A 24 -12.76 11.08 9.93
N GLU A 25 -12.73 12.20 9.20
CA GLU A 25 -13.26 12.28 7.85
C GLU A 25 -12.22 12.84 6.88
N ILE A 26 -12.22 12.29 5.64
CA ILE A 26 -11.45 12.78 4.51
C ILE A 26 -12.27 12.68 3.24
N TYR A 27 -12.05 13.58 2.28
CA TYR A 27 -12.78 13.64 1.02
C TYR A 27 -11.82 13.35 -0.14
N LEU A 28 -12.11 12.29 -0.90
CA LEU A 28 -11.23 11.75 -1.93
C LEU A 28 -11.92 11.80 -3.29
N ALA A 29 -11.43 12.66 -4.17
CA ALA A 29 -11.80 12.70 -5.58
C ALA A 29 -10.79 11.86 -6.38
N GLY A 30 -11.24 10.81 -7.06
CA GLY A 30 -10.37 9.85 -7.74
C GLY A 30 -11.04 9.22 -8.97
N GLY A 31 -11.64 10.05 -9.83
CA GLY A 31 -12.44 9.60 -10.97
C GLY A 31 -13.85 9.21 -10.56
N CYS A 32 -14.42 8.19 -11.22
CA CYS A 32 -15.76 7.70 -10.91
C CYS A 32 -15.91 7.28 -9.45
N PHE A 33 -16.77 7.95 -8.71
CA PHE A 33 -16.97 7.71 -7.28
C PHE A 33 -17.62 6.36 -6.94
N TRP A 34 -18.25 5.66 -7.89
CA TRP A 34 -18.75 4.30 -7.68
C TRP A 34 -17.63 3.31 -7.38
N GLY A 35 -16.53 3.40 -8.16
CA GLY A 35 -15.33 2.58 -7.95
C GLY A 35 -14.64 2.95 -6.64
N MET A 36 -14.53 4.24 -6.34
CA MET A 36 -13.96 4.73 -5.09
C MET A 36 -14.74 4.21 -3.88
N GLU A 37 -16.07 4.35 -3.87
CA GLU A 37 -16.91 3.85 -2.78
C GLU A 37 -16.81 2.32 -2.66
N GLY A 38 -16.94 1.60 -3.78
CA GLY A 38 -16.84 0.15 -3.80
C GLY A 38 -15.52 -0.40 -3.29
N TYR A 39 -14.43 0.32 -3.50
CA TYR A 39 -13.10 -0.04 -3.00
C TYR A 39 -12.96 0.29 -1.50
N PHE A 40 -13.19 1.53 -1.12
CA PHE A 40 -12.94 1.98 0.25
C PHE A 40 -13.88 1.40 1.29
N SER A 41 -15.12 1.08 0.93
CA SER A 41 -16.08 0.40 1.83
C SER A 41 -15.60 -0.99 2.29
N ARG A 42 -14.62 -1.58 1.61
CA ARG A 42 -14.02 -2.89 1.96
C ARG A 42 -12.81 -2.77 2.88
N ILE A 43 -12.30 -1.56 3.11
CA ILE A 43 -11.09 -1.35 3.90
C ILE A 43 -11.42 -1.44 5.39
N LYS A 44 -10.67 -2.27 6.10
CA LYS A 44 -10.84 -2.42 7.55
C LYS A 44 -10.46 -1.12 8.27
N GLY A 45 -11.36 -0.62 9.09
CA GLY A 45 -11.20 0.67 9.79
C GLY A 45 -11.98 1.80 9.14
N VAL A 46 -12.52 1.62 7.92
CA VAL A 46 -13.53 2.50 7.35
C VAL A 46 -14.88 2.20 8.00
N GLU A 47 -15.51 3.22 8.54
CA GLU A 47 -16.79 3.11 9.26
C GLU A 47 -17.98 3.41 8.35
N SER A 48 -17.84 4.42 7.46
CA SER A 48 -18.88 4.75 6.49
C SER A 48 -18.33 5.48 5.27
N THR A 49 -19.11 5.42 4.18
CA THR A 49 -18.84 6.08 2.91
C THR A 49 -20.08 6.84 2.43
N LYS A 50 -19.87 7.97 1.78
CA LYS A 50 -20.91 8.68 1.01
C LYS A 50 -20.29 9.25 -0.26
N VAL A 51 -20.96 9.07 -1.39
CA VAL A 51 -20.55 9.72 -2.62
C VAL A 51 -21.26 11.06 -2.81
N GLY A 52 -20.56 12.01 -3.39
CA GLY A 52 -21.05 13.36 -3.59
C GLY A 52 -20.18 14.18 -4.54
N TYR A 53 -20.38 15.46 -4.51
CA TYR A 53 -19.76 16.44 -5.39
C TYR A 53 -19.06 17.51 -4.55
N ALA A 54 -17.75 17.69 -4.73
CA ALA A 54 -16.97 18.61 -3.90
C ALA A 54 -16.20 19.65 -4.68
N ASN A 55 -15.85 20.72 -3.99
CA ASN A 55 -14.93 21.79 -4.40
C ASN A 55 -15.25 22.39 -5.79
N GLY A 56 -16.53 22.58 -6.08
CA GLY A 56 -17.01 23.33 -7.23
C GLY A 56 -17.51 24.73 -6.88
N ASN A 57 -18.23 25.34 -7.80
CA ASN A 57 -18.83 26.66 -7.65
C ASN A 57 -20.24 26.56 -7.07
N GLY A 58 -20.46 27.19 -5.91
CA GLY A 58 -21.74 27.13 -5.20
C GLY A 58 -21.91 25.94 -4.29
N ASN A 59 -23.01 25.93 -3.53
CA ASN A 59 -23.32 24.89 -2.54
C ASN A 59 -24.40 23.92 -3.01
N GLU A 60 -24.81 24.01 -4.27
CA GLU A 60 -25.86 23.19 -4.89
C GLU A 60 -25.35 22.70 -6.24
N THR A 61 -25.58 21.46 -6.54
CA THR A 61 -25.31 20.84 -7.85
C THR A 61 -26.04 19.50 -7.92
N SER A 62 -26.15 18.95 -9.13
CA SER A 62 -26.68 17.63 -9.43
C SER A 62 -25.75 16.91 -10.40
N TYR A 63 -25.95 15.61 -10.62
CA TYR A 63 -25.16 14.87 -11.60
C TYR A 63 -25.14 15.49 -12.99
N TYR A 64 -26.24 16.12 -13.39
CA TYR A 64 -26.35 16.78 -14.69
C TYR A 64 -25.62 18.13 -14.77
N GLU A 65 -25.35 18.74 -13.63
CA GLU A 65 -24.79 20.09 -13.53
C GLU A 65 -23.33 20.11 -13.08
N ILE A 66 -22.79 19.00 -12.54
CA ILE A 66 -21.42 18.95 -11.97
C ILE A 66 -20.35 19.44 -12.94
N LYS A 67 -20.55 19.22 -14.24
CA LYS A 67 -19.61 19.65 -15.27
C LYS A 67 -19.58 21.17 -15.43
N SER A 68 -20.73 21.82 -15.33
CA SER A 68 -20.85 23.29 -15.43
C SER A 68 -20.50 23.98 -14.13
N THR A 69 -20.82 23.37 -12.99
CA THR A 69 -20.50 23.89 -11.66
C THR A 69 -19.05 23.58 -11.24
N GLY A 70 -18.36 22.72 -11.99
CA GLY A 70 -16.96 22.39 -11.76
C GLY A 70 -16.70 21.57 -10.49
N HIS A 71 -17.71 20.92 -9.91
CA HIS A 71 -17.53 20.01 -8.80
C HIS A 71 -16.83 18.72 -9.24
N ALA A 72 -16.07 18.10 -8.35
CA ALA A 72 -15.49 16.79 -8.55
C ALA A 72 -16.39 15.70 -7.97
N GLU A 73 -16.52 14.56 -8.65
CA GLU A 73 -17.02 13.32 -8.04
C GLU A 73 -16.11 12.95 -6.87
N THR A 74 -16.65 12.84 -5.67
CA THR A 74 -15.87 12.75 -4.44
C THR A 74 -16.50 11.76 -3.48
N LEU A 75 -15.65 10.96 -2.86
CA LEU A 75 -15.98 10.07 -1.77
C LEU A 75 -15.73 10.77 -0.44
N LEU A 76 -16.77 10.97 0.38
CA LEU A 76 -16.62 11.22 1.81
C LEU A 76 -16.36 9.88 2.50
N LEU A 77 -15.22 9.79 3.18
CA LEU A 77 -14.78 8.62 3.93
C LEU A 77 -14.70 8.96 5.41
N SER A 78 -15.50 8.27 6.24
CA SER A 78 -15.39 8.31 7.70
C SER A 78 -14.64 7.06 8.17
N TYR A 79 -13.62 7.23 9.03
CA TYR A 79 -12.75 6.14 9.45
C TYR A 79 -12.37 6.23 10.94
N ASP A 80 -12.14 5.08 11.57
CA ASP A 80 -11.62 4.97 12.92
C ASP A 80 -10.09 5.11 12.90
N ALA A 81 -9.59 6.27 13.31
CA ALA A 81 -8.17 6.57 13.31
C ALA A 81 -7.35 5.70 14.28
N THR A 82 -8.01 4.90 15.14
CA THR A 82 -7.34 3.89 15.97
C THR A 82 -7.10 2.57 15.23
N LYS A 83 -7.80 2.35 14.09
CA LYS A 83 -7.74 1.13 13.27
C LYS A 83 -7.00 1.32 11.95
N ILE A 84 -7.10 2.52 11.35
CA ILE A 84 -6.43 2.90 10.10
C ILE A 84 -5.99 4.35 10.16
N SER A 85 -4.75 4.63 9.78
CA SER A 85 -4.21 6.00 9.74
C SER A 85 -4.56 6.71 8.43
N LEU A 86 -4.51 8.05 8.44
CA LEU A 86 -4.64 8.83 7.20
C LEU A 86 -3.58 8.45 6.16
N LYS A 87 -2.34 8.18 6.56
CA LYS A 87 -1.27 7.72 5.64
C LYS A 87 -1.63 6.42 4.93
N GLU A 88 -2.26 5.47 5.61
CA GLU A 88 -2.75 4.23 4.99
C GLU A 88 -3.91 4.49 4.03
N ILE A 89 -4.84 5.38 4.38
CA ILE A 89 -5.92 5.82 3.47
C ILE A 89 -5.35 6.46 2.21
N LEU A 90 -4.35 7.33 2.35
CA LEU A 90 -3.66 7.96 1.21
C LEU A 90 -2.91 6.93 0.35
N ALA A 91 -2.34 5.89 0.96
CA ALA A 91 -1.69 4.82 0.23
C ALA A 91 -2.70 3.94 -0.54
N HIS A 92 -3.89 3.68 0.04
CA HIS A 92 -5.00 3.05 -0.69
C HIS A 92 -5.48 3.93 -1.86
N PHE A 93 -5.61 5.24 -1.64
CA PHE A 93 -5.98 6.20 -2.68
C PHE A 93 -4.97 6.19 -3.82
N TRP A 94 -3.68 6.31 -3.51
CA TRP A 94 -2.59 6.26 -4.48
C TRP A 94 -2.58 4.98 -5.32
N ARG A 95 -2.95 3.85 -4.74
CA ARG A 95 -2.99 2.53 -5.40
C ARG A 95 -4.02 2.45 -6.51
N VAL A 96 -5.15 3.14 -6.37
CA VAL A 96 -6.33 2.97 -7.23
C VAL A 96 -6.54 4.07 -8.24
N ILE A 97 -5.70 5.11 -8.23
CA ILE A 97 -5.76 6.22 -9.19
C ILE A 97 -4.49 6.28 -10.05
N ASP A 98 -4.58 6.98 -11.19
CA ASP A 98 -3.40 7.51 -11.88
C ASP A 98 -3.10 8.93 -11.31
N PRO A 99 -2.08 9.08 -10.45
CA PRO A 99 -1.81 10.35 -9.78
C PRO A 99 -1.23 11.44 -10.69
N TYR A 100 -0.88 11.09 -11.92
CA TYR A 100 -0.28 12.00 -12.91
C TYR A 100 -1.29 12.46 -13.96
N SER A 101 -2.49 11.89 -13.99
CA SER A 101 -3.51 12.19 -14.97
C SER A 101 -4.33 13.43 -14.57
N LEU A 102 -4.36 14.44 -15.44
CA LEU A 102 -5.13 15.66 -15.21
C LEU A 102 -6.56 15.48 -15.73
N ASN A 103 -7.57 15.74 -14.90
CA ASN A 103 -9.00 15.68 -15.25
C ASN A 103 -9.41 14.35 -15.91
N ARG A 104 -8.80 13.26 -15.51
CA ARG A 104 -9.07 11.92 -16.06
C ARG A 104 -8.68 10.81 -15.11
N GLN A 105 -9.52 9.75 -15.06
CA GLN A 105 -9.15 8.47 -14.46
C GLN A 105 -9.70 7.34 -15.34
N GLY A 106 -8.78 6.49 -15.83
CA GLY A 106 -9.14 5.44 -16.78
C GLY A 106 -9.80 6.01 -18.04
N ASN A 107 -11.03 5.58 -18.34
CA ASN A 107 -11.83 6.05 -19.47
C ASN A 107 -12.67 7.30 -19.17
N ASP A 108 -12.77 7.69 -17.89
CA ASP A 108 -13.56 8.83 -17.47
C ASP A 108 -12.77 10.13 -17.66
N VAL A 109 -13.27 11.04 -18.50
CA VAL A 109 -12.61 12.28 -18.91
C VAL A 109 -13.49 13.49 -18.61
N GLY A 110 -12.93 14.47 -17.92
CA GLY A 110 -13.61 15.73 -17.57
C GLY A 110 -13.18 16.24 -16.20
N VAL A 111 -13.43 17.53 -15.93
CA VAL A 111 -13.05 18.18 -14.66
C VAL A 111 -13.68 17.50 -13.43
N GLN A 112 -14.85 16.88 -13.61
CA GLN A 112 -15.53 16.12 -12.57
C GLN A 112 -14.79 14.85 -12.15
N TYR A 113 -13.88 14.34 -12.97
CA TYR A 113 -13.06 13.14 -12.71
C TYR A 113 -11.61 13.46 -12.33
N ARG A 114 -11.34 14.72 -11.94
CA ARG A 114 -10.02 15.10 -11.43
C ARG A 114 -9.70 14.41 -10.12
N SER A 115 -8.41 14.26 -9.86
CA SER A 115 -7.95 13.72 -8.58
C SER A 115 -7.73 14.83 -7.57
N GLY A 116 -8.24 14.64 -6.34
CA GLY A 116 -8.11 15.59 -5.27
C GLY A 116 -8.25 14.95 -3.90
N ILE A 117 -7.62 15.57 -2.91
CA ILE A 117 -7.73 15.23 -1.49
C ILE A 117 -8.18 16.52 -0.80
N TYR A 118 -9.40 16.50 -0.25
CA TYR A 118 -9.97 17.66 0.41
C TYR A 118 -10.14 17.37 1.89
N PHE A 119 -9.71 18.30 2.74
CA PHE A 119 -9.64 18.11 4.18
C PHE A 119 -10.42 19.20 4.93
N THR A 120 -10.93 18.86 6.10
CA THR A 120 -11.58 19.80 7.05
C THR A 120 -10.68 20.09 8.25
N ASP A 121 -9.82 19.12 8.62
CA ASP A 121 -8.83 19.27 9.69
C ASP A 121 -7.51 19.81 9.10
N LYS A 122 -7.05 20.95 9.60
CA LYS A 122 -5.82 21.58 9.12
C LYS A 122 -4.56 20.73 9.41
N ASP A 123 -4.60 19.90 10.43
CA ASP A 123 -3.46 19.02 10.77
C ASP A 123 -3.27 17.94 9.71
N ASP A 124 -4.35 17.53 9.03
CA ASP A 124 -4.29 16.57 7.94
C ASP A 124 -3.56 17.11 6.69
N GLU A 125 -3.54 18.44 6.48
CA GLU A 125 -2.82 19.07 5.36
C GLU A 125 -1.34 18.72 5.34
N SER A 126 -0.70 18.75 6.51
CA SER A 126 0.74 18.45 6.63
C SER A 126 1.03 17.00 6.28
N VAL A 127 0.18 16.06 6.74
CA VAL A 127 0.29 14.63 6.46
C VAL A 127 0.12 14.34 4.97
N ILE A 128 -0.87 14.98 4.32
CA ILE A 128 -1.15 14.83 2.90
C ILE A 128 0.03 15.34 2.06
N LYS A 129 0.52 16.54 2.36
CA LYS A 129 1.65 17.16 1.64
C LYS A 129 2.94 16.36 1.78
N GLU A 130 3.25 15.87 3.00
CA GLU A 130 4.40 15.01 3.25
C GLU A 130 4.31 13.72 2.42
N PHE A 131 3.14 13.06 2.42
CA PHE A 131 2.91 11.84 1.65
C PHE A 131 3.15 12.07 0.15
N LEU A 132 2.55 13.12 -0.43
CA LEU A 132 2.70 13.41 -1.85
C LEU A 132 4.13 13.85 -2.21
N ALA A 133 4.81 14.59 -1.34
CA ALA A 133 6.21 14.96 -1.54
C ALA A 133 7.13 13.72 -1.61
N LEU A 134 6.92 12.75 -0.72
CA LEU A 134 7.64 11.47 -0.76
C LEU A 134 7.37 10.70 -2.06
N LYS A 135 6.10 10.68 -2.52
CA LYS A 135 5.73 10.04 -3.80
C LYS A 135 6.33 10.76 -5.00
N GLN A 136 6.36 12.09 -5.00
CA GLN A 136 7.00 12.89 -6.05
C GLN A 136 8.52 12.68 -6.10
N GLU A 137 9.16 12.50 -4.93
CA GLU A 137 10.60 12.20 -4.86
C GLU A 137 10.94 10.82 -5.43
N GLN A 138 10.03 9.85 -5.31
CA GLN A 138 10.18 8.50 -5.87
C GLN A 138 10.07 8.47 -7.40
N ASP A 139 9.26 9.35 -8.01
CA ASP A 139 9.17 9.51 -9.47
C ASP A 139 9.21 10.99 -9.86
N LYS A 140 10.41 11.45 -10.22
CA LYS A 140 10.66 12.82 -10.69
C LYS A 140 10.36 13.03 -12.17
N SER A 141 10.07 11.95 -12.91
CA SER A 141 9.84 12.03 -14.35
C SER A 141 8.47 12.61 -14.71
N LYS A 142 7.53 12.56 -13.78
CA LYS A 142 6.15 13.04 -13.96
C LYS A 142 5.77 13.95 -12.79
N LYS A 143 4.88 14.91 -13.08
CA LYS A 143 4.32 15.79 -12.04
C LYS A 143 3.01 15.23 -11.52
N ILE A 144 2.89 15.10 -10.20
CA ILE A 144 1.63 14.72 -9.53
C ILE A 144 0.55 15.77 -9.85
N ALA A 145 -0.62 15.31 -10.29
CA ALA A 145 -1.77 16.13 -10.68
C ALA A 145 -2.91 16.12 -9.64
N ILE A 146 -2.64 15.63 -8.41
CA ILE A 146 -3.64 15.58 -7.33
C ILE A 146 -3.77 16.97 -6.70
N GLU A 147 -5.01 17.48 -6.64
CA GLU A 147 -5.31 18.71 -5.88
C GLU A 147 -5.24 18.43 -4.37
N VAL A 148 -4.70 19.36 -3.59
CA VAL A 148 -4.73 19.33 -2.11
C VAL A 148 -5.27 20.66 -1.62
N GLU A 149 -6.52 20.66 -1.19
CA GLU A 149 -7.23 21.88 -0.80
C GLU A 149 -8.10 21.65 0.44
N PRO A 150 -8.39 22.70 1.23
CA PRO A 150 -9.48 22.66 2.18
C PRO A 150 -10.79 22.30 1.48
N LEU A 151 -11.66 21.57 2.16
CA LEU A 151 -13.02 21.35 1.67
C LEU A 151 -13.78 22.67 1.64
N LYS A 152 -14.24 23.09 0.46
CA LYS A 152 -15.04 24.30 0.26
C LYS A 152 -16.53 24.03 0.37
N ASN A 153 -16.97 22.94 -0.24
CA ASN A 153 -18.35 22.45 -0.22
C ASN A 153 -18.37 20.95 -0.50
N PHE A 154 -19.46 20.31 -0.07
CA PHE A 154 -19.76 18.92 -0.40
C PHE A 154 -21.28 18.76 -0.52
N VAL A 155 -21.74 18.39 -1.68
CA VAL A 155 -23.16 18.09 -1.97
C VAL A 155 -23.30 16.58 -2.10
N VAL A 156 -24.11 15.97 -1.25
CA VAL A 156 -24.37 14.53 -1.32
C VAL A 156 -25.03 14.20 -2.65
N ALA A 157 -24.50 13.21 -3.38
CA ALA A 157 -25.07 12.77 -4.63
C ALA A 157 -26.40 12.04 -4.41
N GLU A 158 -27.18 11.94 -5.48
CA GLU A 158 -28.49 11.34 -5.50
C GLU A 158 -28.44 9.88 -5.01
N GLU A 159 -29.53 9.40 -4.40
CA GLU A 159 -29.59 8.09 -3.73
C GLU A 159 -29.25 6.92 -4.66
N TYR A 160 -29.51 7.02 -5.97
CA TYR A 160 -29.17 5.97 -6.92
C TYR A 160 -27.65 5.82 -7.15
N HIS A 161 -26.83 6.82 -6.78
CA HIS A 161 -25.38 6.73 -6.81
C HIS A 161 -24.79 6.09 -5.56
N GLN A 162 -25.47 6.19 -4.40
CA GLN A 162 -24.98 5.64 -3.14
C GLN A 162 -24.93 4.11 -3.22
N LYS A 163 -23.79 3.51 -2.86
CA LYS A 163 -23.54 2.06 -2.87
C LYS A 163 -23.86 1.41 -4.23
N TYR A 164 -23.54 2.12 -5.31
CA TYR A 164 -23.93 1.71 -6.66
C TYR A 164 -23.44 0.29 -7.00
N LEU A 165 -22.17 -0.06 -6.72
CA LEU A 165 -21.62 -1.38 -7.03
C LEU A 165 -22.11 -2.49 -6.09
N GLU A 166 -22.64 -2.18 -4.91
CA GLU A 166 -23.34 -3.15 -4.07
C GLU A 166 -24.71 -3.50 -4.68
N LYS A 167 -25.44 -2.48 -5.18
CA LYS A 167 -26.74 -2.62 -5.85
C LYS A 167 -26.60 -3.20 -7.27
N ASN A 168 -25.46 -2.97 -7.93
CA ASN A 168 -25.17 -3.36 -9.32
C ASN A 168 -23.80 -4.04 -9.42
N PRO A 169 -23.65 -5.31 -9.04
CA PRO A 169 -22.33 -5.99 -8.99
C PRO A 169 -21.58 -6.07 -10.33
N ASN A 170 -22.31 -5.98 -11.45
CA ASN A 170 -21.75 -5.95 -12.82
C ASN A 170 -21.68 -4.53 -13.40
N GLY A 171 -21.87 -3.51 -12.58
CA GLY A 171 -21.78 -2.11 -12.98
C GLY A 171 -20.38 -1.71 -13.43
N TYR A 172 -20.30 -0.59 -14.14
CA TYR A 172 -19.01 -0.04 -14.58
C TYR A 172 -18.11 0.28 -13.38
N CYS A 173 -16.88 -0.20 -13.43
CA CYS A 173 -15.83 0.12 -12.46
C CYS A 173 -14.46 0.10 -13.15
N HIS A 174 -13.67 1.16 -13.01
CA HIS A 174 -12.30 1.23 -13.50
C HIS A 174 -11.27 0.77 -12.46
N ILE A 175 -11.69 0.54 -11.20
CA ILE A 175 -10.86 0.11 -10.08
C ILE A 175 -11.00 -1.41 -9.90
N ASP A 176 -9.89 -2.11 -9.76
CA ASP A 176 -9.92 -3.50 -9.28
C ASP A 176 -10.24 -3.53 -7.77
N LEU A 177 -11.47 -3.88 -7.45
CA LEU A 177 -11.97 -3.92 -6.07
C LEU A 177 -11.29 -5.00 -5.22
N ASN A 178 -10.65 -6.01 -5.82
CA ASN A 178 -9.94 -7.05 -5.08
C ASN A 178 -8.69 -6.50 -4.39
N LEU A 179 -8.10 -5.44 -4.93
CA LEU A 179 -6.96 -4.74 -4.31
C LEU A 179 -7.27 -4.22 -2.90
N ALA A 180 -8.55 -4.03 -2.54
CA ALA A 180 -8.94 -3.64 -1.19
C ALA A 180 -8.59 -4.70 -0.13
N ASN A 181 -8.53 -5.96 -0.51
CA ASN A 181 -8.16 -7.08 0.36
C ASN A 181 -6.65 -7.35 0.37
N GLU A 182 -5.91 -6.71 -0.53
CA GLU A 182 -4.46 -6.81 -0.55
C GLU A 182 -3.83 -5.80 0.40
N PRO A 183 -2.80 -6.20 1.14
CA PRO A 183 -2.16 -5.30 2.09
C PRO A 183 -1.53 -4.11 1.39
N LEU A 184 -1.66 -2.97 2.03
CA LEU A 184 -0.85 -1.80 1.74
C LEU A 184 0.51 -1.95 2.40
N HIS A 185 1.51 -1.50 1.69
CA HIS A 185 2.83 -1.30 2.25
C HIS A 185 3.15 0.19 2.20
N ASP A 186 3.45 0.77 3.34
CA ASP A 186 4.10 2.08 3.38
C ASP A 186 5.56 1.90 2.94
N ASP A 187 5.79 2.04 1.64
CA ASP A 187 7.13 1.95 1.04
C ASP A 187 7.96 3.22 1.24
N SER A 188 7.39 4.28 1.82
CA SER A 188 8.05 5.58 1.97
C SER A 188 9.33 5.52 2.82
N ARG A 189 9.44 4.52 3.69
CA ARG A 189 10.62 4.27 4.52
C ARG A 189 11.76 3.57 3.76
N PHE A 190 11.46 2.87 2.65
CA PHE A 190 12.47 2.18 1.86
C PHE A 190 13.05 3.12 0.83
N LYS A 191 14.33 3.41 0.93
CA LYS A 191 15.02 4.31 0.02
C LYS A 191 15.95 3.53 -0.90
N VAL A 192 16.12 4.02 -2.12
CA VAL A 192 17.15 3.54 -3.04
C VAL A 192 18.42 4.32 -2.73
N PRO A 193 19.48 3.69 -2.17
CA PRO A 193 20.75 4.37 -1.96
C PRO A 193 21.38 4.74 -3.31
N SER A 194 22.16 5.80 -3.34
CA SER A 194 22.96 6.17 -4.51
C SER A 194 23.97 5.06 -4.86
N ARG A 195 24.42 5.03 -6.11
CA ARG A 195 25.39 4.03 -6.57
C ARG A 195 26.72 4.06 -5.77
N ASP A 196 27.13 5.24 -5.35
CA ASP A 196 28.35 5.39 -4.55
C ASP A 196 28.14 4.91 -3.11
N GLU A 197 26.98 5.17 -2.51
CA GLU A 197 26.63 4.60 -1.21
C GLU A 197 26.56 3.07 -1.27
N LEU A 198 26.02 2.48 -2.34
CA LEU A 198 25.97 1.03 -2.51
C LEU A 198 27.35 0.40 -2.57
N LYS A 199 28.31 1.04 -3.29
CA LYS A 199 29.69 0.57 -3.34
C LYS A 199 30.38 0.59 -1.97
N LEU A 200 30.01 1.52 -1.11
CA LEU A 200 30.59 1.65 0.24
C LEU A 200 29.94 0.70 1.25
N LYS A 201 28.64 0.46 1.12
CA LYS A 201 27.83 -0.27 2.13
C LYS A 201 27.72 -1.77 1.85
N LEU A 202 27.75 -2.17 0.57
CA LEU A 202 27.57 -3.57 0.18
C LEU A 202 28.93 -4.28 0.13
N SER A 203 28.94 -5.55 0.49
CA SER A 203 30.10 -6.40 0.19
C SER A 203 30.32 -6.52 -1.33
N PRO A 204 31.54 -6.76 -1.81
CA PRO A 204 31.79 -6.92 -3.25
C PRO A 204 30.88 -7.97 -3.90
N GLN A 205 30.60 -9.06 -3.21
CA GLN A 205 29.70 -10.12 -3.71
C GLN A 205 28.26 -9.63 -3.85
N VAL A 206 27.71 -8.98 -2.82
CA VAL A 206 26.34 -8.43 -2.84
C VAL A 206 26.20 -7.38 -3.93
N TYR A 207 27.20 -6.48 -4.07
CA TYR A 207 27.21 -5.48 -5.12
C TYR A 207 27.24 -6.11 -6.51
N GLU A 208 28.11 -7.09 -6.75
CA GLU A 208 28.23 -7.77 -8.04
C GLU A 208 26.91 -8.46 -8.43
N ILE A 209 26.27 -9.13 -7.47
CA ILE A 209 25.01 -9.84 -7.74
C ILE A 209 23.88 -8.86 -7.98
N THR A 210 23.68 -7.87 -7.06
CA THR A 210 22.50 -7.00 -7.10
C THR A 210 22.59 -5.92 -8.17
N GLN A 211 23.82 -5.41 -8.49
CA GLN A 211 24.01 -4.28 -9.38
C GLN A 211 24.55 -4.66 -10.77
N ASN A 212 25.30 -5.77 -10.86
CA ASN A 212 25.93 -6.23 -12.12
C ASN A 212 25.37 -7.57 -12.62
N LYS A 213 24.22 -8.01 -12.04
CA LYS A 213 23.51 -9.25 -12.43
C LYS A 213 24.35 -10.52 -12.28
N GLY A 214 25.22 -10.55 -11.28
CA GLY A 214 25.97 -11.73 -10.93
C GLY A 214 25.08 -12.85 -10.40
N THR A 215 25.65 -14.05 -10.28
CA THR A 215 24.99 -15.22 -9.67
C THR A 215 25.93 -15.83 -8.64
N GLU A 216 25.45 -16.06 -7.43
CA GLU A 216 26.24 -16.74 -6.40
C GLU A 216 26.36 -18.24 -6.73
N ARG A 217 27.40 -18.89 -6.19
CA ARG A 217 27.57 -20.34 -6.37
C ARG A 217 26.46 -21.09 -5.64
N ALA A 218 25.91 -22.12 -6.29
CA ALA A 218 24.88 -22.99 -5.71
C ALA A 218 25.33 -23.58 -4.36
N GLY A 219 24.43 -23.58 -3.38
CA GLY A 219 24.64 -24.15 -2.05
C GLY A 219 25.50 -23.30 -1.10
N THR A 220 25.95 -22.10 -1.51
CA THR A 220 26.82 -21.27 -0.66
C THR A 220 26.06 -20.33 0.27
N SER A 221 24.82 -19.96 -0.06
CA SER A 221 24.02 -19.09 0.80
C SER A 221 23.46 -19.82 2.02
N PRO A 222 23.64 -19.28 3.24
CA PRO A 222 23.00 -19.83 4.44
C PRO A 222 21.48 -19.75 4.36
N LEU A 223 20.92 -18.79 3.58
CA LEU A 223 19.49 -18.62 3.40
C LEU A 223 18.85 -19.75 2.58
N ASN A 224 19.63 -20.55 1.85
CA ASN A 224 19.10 -21.70 1.13
C ASN A 224 18.42 -22.71 2.08
N LYS A 225 19.02 -22.97 3.23
CA LYS A 225 18.51 -23.91 4.25
C LYS A 225 17.83 -23.20 5.45
N ASN A 226 17.56 -21.93 5.36
CA ASN A 226 16.81 -21.21 6.40
C ASN A 226 15.32 -21.41 6.19
N TYR A 227 14.63 -22.07 7.15
CA TYR A 227 13.17 -22.27 7.18
C TYR A 227 12.53 -21.66 8.43
N GLU A 228 13.24 -20.79 9.13
CA GLU A 228 12.68 -20.03 10.24
C GLU A 228 11.53 -19.13 9.75
N LYS A 229 10.54 -18.90 10.63
CA LYS A 229 9.45 -17.98 10.34
C LYS A 229 9.96 -16.55 10.26
N GLY A 230 9.62 -15.86 9.19
CA GLY A 230 10.05 -14.48 8.96
C GLY A 230 9.86 -14.03 7.52
N ILE A 231 10.49 -12.93 7.18
CA ILE A 231 10.47 -12.35 5.84
C ILE A 231 11.87 -12.23 5.26
N TYR A 232 11.96 -12.26 3.94
CA TYR A 232 13.19 -12.01 3.18
C TYR A 232 13.08 -10.64 2.53
N ILE A 233 14.00 -9.75 2.85
CA ILE A 233 14.03 -8.34 2.39
C ILE A 233 15.13 -8.15 1.35
N ASP A 234 14.99 -7.14 0.49
CA ASP A 234 16.01 -6.71 -0.47
C ASP A 234 17.27 -6.24 0.29
N ALA A 235 18.41 -6.82 0.00
CA ALA A 235 19.69 -6.43 0.62
C ALA A 235 20.05 -4.95 0.38
N VAL A 236 19.53 -4.35 -0.69
CA VAL A 236 19.78 -2.95 -1.10
C VAL A 236 18.80 -1.98 -0.43
N THR A 237 17.51 -2.15 -0.67
CA THR A 237 16.47 -1.19 -0.24
C THR A 237 15.84 -1.54 1.10
N LYS A 238 16.09 -2.74 1.60
CA LYS A 238 15.47 -3.32 2.80
C LYS A 238 13.96 -3.56 2.66
N LYS A 239 13.40 -3.43 1.44
CA LYS A 239 11.98 -3.72 1.17
C LYS A 239 11.73 -5.23 1.25
N PRO A 240 10.62 -5.68 1.92
CA PRO A 240 10.21 -7.08 1.90
C PRO A 240 9.92 -7.59 0.50
N LEU A 241 10.43 -8.78 0.18
CA LEU A 241 10.29 -9.39 -1.13
C LEU A 241 9.59 -10.76 -1.07
N PHE A 242 9.90 -11.57 -0.06
CA PHE A 242 9.33 -12.92 0.09
C PHE A 242 9.03 -13.22 1.56
N ALA A 243 8.10 -14.15 1.78
CA ALA A 243 7.77 -14.68 3.11
C ALA A 243 8.23 -16.13 3.28
N SER A 244 8.54 -16.53 4.50
CA SER A 244 8.96 -17.91 4.82
C SER A 244 7.87 -18.93 4.52
N THR A 245 6.59 -18.55 4.56
CA THR A 245 5.46 -19.42 4.21
C THR A 245 5.46 -19.87 2.75
N ASP A 246 6.10 -19.09 1.87
CA ASP A 246 6.17 -19.36 0.43
C ASP A 246 7.51 -20.01 0.02
N LYS A 247 8.42 -20.21 0.98
CA LYS A 247 9.71 -20.85 0.75
C LYS A 247 9.57 -22.36 0.71
N PHE A 248 10.33 -23.02 -0.19
CA PHE A 248 10.39 -24.47 -0.31
C PHE A 248 11.78 -24.95 -0.75
N ASP A 249 12.07 -26.21 -0.52
CA ASP A 249 13.29 -26.85 -1.02
C ASP A 249 13.08 -27.32 -2.47
N SER A 250 13.72 -26.62 -3.39
CA SER A 250 13.70 -26.98 -4.83
C SER A 250 14.84 -27.90 -5.26
N GLY A 251 15.80 -28.19 -4.37
CA GLY A 251 17.03 -28.92 -4.72
C GLY A 251 17.99 -28.12 -5.62
N SER A 252 17.68 -26.88 -6.01
CA SER A 252 18.49 -26.09 -6.95
C SER A 252 19.80 -25.58 -6.35
N GLY A 253 19.88 -25.48 -5.02
CA GLY A 253 21.01 -24.88 -4.33
C GLY A 253 20.87 -23.38 -4.04
N TRP A 254 19.75 -22.76 -4.38
CA TRP A 254 19.42 -21.37 -4.07
C TRP A 254 18.10 -21.27 -3.31
N PRO A 255 17.90 -20.21 -2.48
CA PRO A 255 16.61 -19.94 -1.89
C PRO A 255 15.50 -19.93 -2.93
N SER A 256 14.45 -20.72 -2.71
CA SER A 256 13.35 -20.84 -3.67
C SER A 256 12.00 -20.55 -3.03
N PHE A 257 11.18 -19.79 -3.74
CA PHE A 257 9.86 -19.33 -3.26
C PHE A 257 8.80 -19.61 -4.33
N THR A 258 7.55 -19.80 -3.89
CA THR A 258 6.41 -20.02 -4.79
C THR A 258 5.81 -18.73 -5.33
N LYS A 259 5.97 -17.64 -4.60
CA LYS A 259 5.50 -16.28 -5.00
C LYS A 259 6.24 -15.20 -4.22
N PRO A 260 6.24 -13.95 -4.71
CA PRO A 260 6.65 -12.79 -3.93
C PRO A 260 5.66 -12.49 -2.81
N ILE A 261 6.07 -11.67 -1.84
CA ILE A 261 5.22 -11.27 -0.70
C ILE A 261 3.98 -10.51 -1.17
N THR A 262 4.14 -9.69 -2.21
CA THR A 262 3.05 -9.08 -3.00
C THR A 262 3.50 -8.93 -4.45
N GLY A 263 2.54 -8.86 -5.38
CA GLY A 263 2.83 -8.79 -6.83
C GLY A 263 3.53 -7.51 -7.29
N ASP A 264 3.52 -6.46 -6.47
CA ASP A 264 4.12 -5.15 -6.77
C ASP A 264 5.55 -4.98 -6.23
N THR A 265 6.13 -5.98 -5.57
CA THR A 265 7.48 -5.90 -4.99
C THR A 265 8.60 -6.23 -5.97
N ILE A 266 8.29 -6.92 -7.05
CA ILE A 266 9.26 -7.38 -8.05
C ILE A 266 8.86 -6.97 -9.48
N GLU A 267 9.85 -6.98 -10.37
CA GLU A 267 9.70 -6.79 -11.82
C GLU A 267 10.23 -8.00 -12.58
N TYR A 268 9.69 -8.21 -13.79
CA TYR A 268 10.04 -9.31 -14.68
C TYR A 268 10.62 -8.78 -15.99
N LYS A 269 11.73 -9.35 -16.44
CA LYS A 269 12.36 -9.00 -17.70
C LYS A 269 12.84 -10.27 -18.42
N LYS A 270 12.65 -10.31 -19.74
CA LYS A 270 13.24 -11.38 -20.56
C LYS A 270 14.76 -11.28 -20.50
N ASP A 271 15.41 -12.40 -20.21
CA ASP A 271 16.85 -12.55 -20.16
C ASP A 271 17.31 -13.63 -21.15
N PHE A 272 18.13 -13.22 -22.11
CA PHE A 272 18.70 -14.07 -23.14
C PHE A 272 20.21 -14.30 -22.94
N SER A 273 20.75 -13.91 -21.81
CA SER A 273 22.16 -14.10 -21.49
C SER A 273 22.55 -15.59 -21.43
N HIS A 274 23.82 -15.87 -21.63
CA HIS A 274 24.38 -17.21 -21.58
C HIS A 274 23.73 -18.24 -22.54
N GLY A 275 23.10 -17.77 -23.64
CA GLY A 275 22.39 -18.62 -24.59
C GLY A 275 21.09 -19.27 -24.08
N MET A 276 20.56 -18.80 -22.96
CA MET A 276 19.32 -19.27 -22.33
C MET A 276 18.17 -18.27 -22.55
N SER A 277 16.94 -18.78 -22.55
CA SER A 277 15.74 -17.93 -22.53
C SER A 277 15.07 -18.07 -21.16
N ARG A 278 15.17 -17.03 -20.34
CA ARG A 278 14.69 -17.02 -18.96
C ARG A 278 13.89 -15.76 -18.66
N ILE A 279 13.24 -15.71 -17.52
CA ILE A 279 12.62 -14.49 -16.99
C ILE A 279 13.41 -14.07 -15.75
N GLU A 280 14.15 -12.98 -15.87
CA GLU A 280 14.82 -12.29 -14.77
C GLU A 280 13.80 -11.73 -13.80
N VAL A 281 14.09 -11.85 -12.50
CA VAL A 281 13.36 -11.23 -11.40
C VAL A 281 14.27 -10.19 -10.75
N SER A 282 13.79 -8.96 -10.66
CA SER A 282 14.47 -7.86 -9.97
C SER A 282 13.54 -7.19 -8.94
N SER A 283 14.12 -6.55 -7.93
CA SER A 283 13.38 -5.70 -6.99
C SER A 283 12.81 -4.50 -7.73
N LYS A 284 11.50 -4.27 -7.65
CA LYS A 284 10.85 -3.16 -8.35
C LYS A 284 11.30 -1.79 -7.84
N LEU A 285 11.51 -1.65 -6.51
CA LEU A 285 11.94 -0.39 -5.92
C LEU A 285 13.41 -0.09 -6.24
N GLY A 286 14.31 -1.06 -6.00
CA GLY A 286 15.76 -0.85 -6.06
C GLY A 286 16.42 -1.25 -7.37
N GLY A 287 15.70 -1.92 -8.27
CA GLY A 287 16.28 -2.51 -9.47
C GLY A 287 17.30 -3.62 -9.20
N SER A 288 17.42 -4.07 -7.94
CA SER A 288 18.36 -5.13 -7.55
C SER A 288 18.07 -6.41 -8.31
N HIS A 289 19.07 -6.98 -8.99
CA HIS A 289 18.93 -8.31 -9.55
C HIS A 289 18.76 -9.33 -8.43
N LEU A 290 17.69 -10.12 -8.49
CA LEU A 290 17.37 -11.14 -7.50
C LEU A 290 17.68 -12.56 -8.00
N GLY A 291 17.34 -12.85 -9.23
CA GLY A 291 17.46 -14.16 -9.83
C GLY A 291 16.50 -14.36 -10.99
N HIS A 292 15.89 -15.53 -11.08
CA HIS A 292 14.98 -15.89 -12.18
C HIS A 292 13.75 -16.63 -11.67
N VAL A 293 12.66 -16.57 -12.44
CA VAL A 293 11.45 -17.36 -12.22
C VAL A 293 11.32 -18.45 -13.28
N PHE A 294 10.90 -19.64 -12.84
CA PHE A 294 10.70 -20.84 -13.64
C PHE A 294 9.28 -21.40 -13.42
N ASN A 295 8.81 -22.22 -14.35
CA ASN A 295 7.49 -22.86 -14.31
C ASN A 295 7.53 -24.34 -13.83
N ASP A 296 8.54 -24.68 -13.02
CA ASP A 296 8.79 -26.00 -12.47
C ASP A 296 8.61 -26.02 -10.94
N GLY A 297 7.83 -25.11 -10.39
CA GLY A 297 7.47 -25.05 -8.97
C GLY A 297 6.33 -25.99 -8.58
N PRO A 298 5.97 -26.05 -7.27
CA PRO A 298 4.87 -26.87 -6.77
C PRO A 298 3.53 -26.49 -7.42
N LEU A 299 2.87 -27.46 -8.07
CA LEU A 299 1.62 -27.22 -8.81
C LEU A 299 0.47 -26.79 -7.89
N ASP A 300 0.40 -27.33 -6.69
CA ASP A 300 -0.57 -26.98 -5.66
C ASP A 300 -0.40 -25.54 -5.11
N LYS A 301 0.74 -24.91 -5.42
CA LYS A 301 1.08 -23.52 -5.03
C LYS A 301 1.27 -22.57 -6.23
N GLY A 302 0.67 -22.90 -7.37
CA GLY A 302 0.69 -22.05 -8.56
C GLY A 302 1.77 -22.35 -9.59
N GLY A 303 2.59 -23.41 -9.39
CA GLY A 303 3.51 -23.95 -10.39
C GLY A 303 4.76 -23.10 -10.68
N LEU A 304 4.97 -21.98 -9.97
CA LEU A 304 6.13 -21.13 -10.16
C LEU A 304 7.23 -21.38 -9.12
N ARG A 305 8.47 -21.27 -9.56
CA ARG A 305 9.66 -21.30 -8.71
C ARG A 305 10.49 -20.04 -8.92
N TYR A 306 10.52 -19.18 -7.92
CA TYR A 306 11.41 -18.02 -7.84
C TYR A 306 12.75 -18.48 -7.25
N CYS A 307 13.76 -18.64 -8.10
CA CYS A 307 15.11 -19.05 -7.73
C CYS A 307 15.97 -17.81 -7.49
N ILE A 308 16.25 -17.50 -6.24
CA ILE A 308 16.75 -16.19 -5.82
C ILE A 308 18.16 -16.32 -5.22
N ASN A 309 19.08 -15.44 -5.63
CA ASN A 309 20.38 -15.33 -4.98
C ASN A 309 20.22 -14.95 -3.51
N GLY A 310 20.71 -15.78 -2.60
CA GLY A 310 20.61 -15.46 -1.17
C GLY A 310 21.41 -14.21 -0.80
N ALA A 311 22.47 -13.88 -1.53
CA ALA A 311 23.22 -12.63 -1.36
C ALA A 311 22.42 -11.38 -1.73
N SER A 312 21.32 -11.50 -2.49
CA SER A 312 20.39 -10.40 -2.77
C SER A 312 19.35 -10.20 -1.65
N LEU A 313 19.35 -11.06 -0.64
CA LEU A 313 18.37 -11.09 0.44
C LEU A 313 19.02 -10.91 1.81
N GLU A 314 18.25 -10.35 2.74
CA GLU A 314 18.48 -10.45 4.18
C GLU A 314 17.25 -11.09 4.83
N PHE A 315 17.45 -11.83 5.92
CA PHE A 315 16.34 -12.49 6.62
C PHE A 315 16.01 -11.74 7.91
N ILE A 316 14.72 -11.47 8.13
CA ILE A 316 14.19 -10.87 9.35
C ILE A 316 13.30 -11.92 10.03
N PRO A 317 13.71 -12.48 11.18
CA PRO A 317 12.89 -13.44 11.90
C PRO A 317 11.64 -12.80 12.51
N LEU A 318 10.57 -13.59 12.61
CA LEU A 318 9.24 -13.15 13.04
C LEU A 318 9.26 -12.37 14.37
N GLU A 319 10.06 -12.82 15.34
CA GLU A 319 10.18 -12.19 16.65
C GLU A 319 10.79 -10.79 16.61
N LYS A 320 11.62 -10.47 15.58
CA LYS A 320 12.26 -9.16 15.42
C LYS A 320 11.50 -8.22 14.49
N MET A 321 10.42 -8.68 13.86
CA MET A 321 9.72 -7.89 12.86
C MET A 321 9.14 -6.58 13.42
N ASP A 322 8.59 -6.58 14.64
CA ASP A 322 8.06 -5.35 15.26
C ASP A 322 9.19 -4.38 15.60
N GLU A 323 10.24 -4.86 16.26
CA GLU A 323 11.41 -4.07 16.65
C GLU A 323 12.06 -3.38 15.45
N LEU A 324 12.16 -4.11 14.33
CA LEU A 324 12.79 -3.62 13.11
C LEU A 324 11.79 -2.89 12.17
N GLY A 325 10.55 -2.67 12.63
CA GLY A 325 9.53 -1.93 11.90
C GLY A 325 8.86 -2.71 10.77
N TYR A 326 8.92 -4.05 10.76
CA TYR A 326 8.25 -4.91 9.77
C TYR A 326 6.96 -5.54 10.32
N GLY A 327 6.39 -5.01 11.39
CA GLY A 327 5.20 -5.55 12.07
C GLY A 327 4.02 -5.78 11.13
N ASP A 328 3.79 -4.87 10.19
CA ASP A 328 2.70 -4.96 9.20
C ASP A 328 2.81 -6.17 8.27
N TYR A 329 4.01 -6.71 8.12
CA TYR A 329 4.27 -7.87 7.27
C TYR A 329 4.10 -9.22 8.00
N LYS A 330 3.84 -9.24 9.31
CA LYS A 330 3.58 -10.46 10.09
C LYS A 330 2.41 -11.27 9.56
N ARG A 331 1.43 -10.61 8.93
CA ARG A 331 0.27 -11.27 8.31
C ARG A 331 0.64 -12.26 7.20
N TYR A 332 1.82 -12.13 6.60
CA TYR A 332 2.32 -13.06 5.58
C TYR A 332 3.11 -14.23 6.16
N VAL A 333 3.45 -14.16 7.44
CA VAL A 333 4.24 -15.17 8.17
C VAL A 333 3.28 -15.89 9.11
N LYS A 334 2.63 -16.93 8.66
CA LYS A 334 1.68 -17.72 9.47
C LYS A 334 2.28 -19.02 9.96
#